data_90da795dd76955af6d4d69ed7b9325ea
#
_entry.id   90da795dd76955af6d4d69ed7b9325ea
#
_cell.length_a   1.000
_cell.length_b   1.000
_cell.length_c   1.000
_cell.angle_alpha   90.00
_cell.angle_beta   90.00
_cell.angle_gamma   90.00
#
_symmetry.space_group_name_H-M   'P 1'
#
loop_
_entity.id
_entity.type
_entity.pdbx_description
1 polymer ?
#
loop_
_entity_poly.entity_id
_entity_poly.type
_entity_poly.pdbx_seq_one_letter_code
_entity_poly.pdbx_strand_id
1 'polypeptide(L)'
;MQGKPRFDANSPEIKSYLDALAHQFVSEGTMVAFPTCLPGMTTPIPHEESRITALDISPGGHVYGGTSGPRARVFAAAFHNLTGIVLDLGAPYHSTSTVAVCCGTSRVIAFLNGPQGGRAVGIPYIKLAQDWIQEWGLDPTPLERFDECVRGEAVVHAVCTAPGDTIVGVTTRHLFTMEIEAGKIAVAGEVRGNGQLALARAGVFGRDEGARLWRFDVASGQIRRNAIELPAGEWNEPIRWARDPESGLLFTADDAGSLFAFDEDNGFRALGKTNLAPAGPMAVAPDGRLFGSCGTGIANLFCCDTRSGGVRNLGVAAAVLQHRRYGYQFGAAVTGPEGEIVFGENDNSGHLWLYFPRIAAQARA
;
A
#
# COMPACT_ATOMS: atom_id res chain seq x y z
N MET A 1 -39.78 -7.18 7.89
CA MET A 1 -38.88 -8.03 7.07
C MET A 1 -38.47 -7.21 5.86
N GLN A 2 -37.30 -6.62 5.87
CA GLN A 2 -36.75 -5.97 4.69
C GLN A 2 -36.32 -7.09 3.73
N GLY A 3 -36.90 -7.09 2.53
CA GLY A 3 -36.56 -8.07 1.49
C GLY A 3 -35.09 -7.94 1.13
N LYS A 4 -34.37 -9.08 1.03
CA LYS A 4 -33.02 -9.12 0.49
C LYS A 4 -33.02 -8.38 -0.85
N PRO A 5 -32.02 -7.53 -1.13
CA PRO A 5 -31.91 -6.88 -2.43
C PRO A 5 -31.92 -7.99 -3.51
N ARG A 6 -32.83 -7.86 -4.46
CA ARG A 6 -32.88 -8.80 -5.61
C ARG A 6 -31.63 -8.55 -6.45
N PHE A 7 -30.85 -9.58 -6.63
CA PHE A 7 -29.75 -9.59 -7.56
C PHE A 7 -30.31 -9.36 -8.97
N ASP A 8 -29.99 -8.21 -9.56
CA ASP A 8 -30.35 -7.92 -10.95
C ASP A 8 -29.17 -8.23 -11.86
N ALA A 9 -29.20 -9.40 -12.47
CA ALA A 9 -28.18 -9.84 -13.42
C ALA A 9 -28.04 -8.94 -14.67
N ASN A 10 -29.01 -8.06 -14.90
CA ASN A 10 -28.99 -7.13 -16.04
C ASN A 10 -28.48 -5.74 -15.69
N SER A 11 -28.18 -5.45 -14.42
CA SER A 11 -27.58 -4.16 -14.06
C SER A 11 -26.24 -3.97 -14.78
N PRO A 12 -25.89 -2.75 -15.19
CA PRO A 12 -24.61 -2.48 -15.84
C PRO A 12 -23.40 -2.93 -15.01
N GLU A 13 -23.49 -2.80 -13.70
CA GLU A 13 -22.45 -3.24 -12.75
C GLU A 13 -22.26 -4.75 -12.78
N ILE A 14 -23.38 -5.51 -12.70
CA ILE A 14 -23.30 -6.97 -12.77
C ILE A 14 -22.83 -7.46 -14.13
N LYS A 15 -23.27 -6.82 -15.22
CA LYS A 15 -22.74 -7.14 -16.54
C LYS A 15 -21.24 -6.93 -16.64
N SER A 16 -20.74 -5.79 -16.13
CA SER A 16 -19.30 -5.51 -16.08
C SER A 16 -18.54 -6.58 -15.30
N TYR A 17 -19.10 -7.05 -14.17
CA TYR A 17 -18.51 -8.16 -13.41
C TYR A 17 -18.52 -9.47 -14.17
N LEU A 18 -19.64 -9.81 -14.79
CA LEU A 18 -19.76 -11.04 -15.57
C LEU A 18 -18.82 -11.03 -16.79
N ASP A 19 -18.69 -9.90 -17.46
CA ASP A 19 -17.77 -9.74 -18.58
C ASP A 19 -16.32 -9.85 -18.11
N ALA A 20 -15.96 -9.26 -16.96
CA ALA A 20 -14.64 -9.41 -16.37
C ALA A 20 -14.34 -10.87 -15.98
N LEU A 21 -15.33 -11.59 -15.44
CA LEU A 21 -15.22 -13.01 -15.11
C LEU A 21 -15.16 -13.92 -16.33
N ALA A 22 -15.88 -13.58 -17.40
CA ALA A 22 -15.92 -14.38 -18.62
C ALA A 22 -14.61 -14.36 -19.41
N HIS A 23 -13.82 -13.29 -19.25
CA HIS A 23 -12.70 -13.05 -20.15
C HIS A 23 -11.34 -13.44 -19.61
N GLN A 24 -11.10 -13.73 -18.34
CA GLN A 24 -9.85 -14.36 -17.89
C GLN A 24 -9.56 -14.22 -16.41
N PHE A 25 -9.17 -15.30 -15.76
CA PHE A 25 -8.31 -15.30 -14.59
C PHE A 25 -6.91 -14.85 -14.98
N VAL A 26 -6.09 -14.50 -14.00
CA VAL A 26 -4.72 -14.03 -14.25
C VAL A 26 -4.05 -14.79 -15.39
N SER A 27 -3.84 -14.09 -16.51
CA SER A 27 -3.35 -14.68 -17.76
C SER A 27 -1.84 -14.92 -17.78
N GLU A 28 -1.11 -14.31 -16.85
CA GLU A 28 0.34 -14.39 -16.73
C GLU A 28 0.76 -14.40 -15.26
N GLY A 29 1.74 -15.21 -14.91
CA GLY A 29 2.19 -15.35 -13.54
C GLY A 29 1.33 -16.32 -12.70
N THR A 30 1.56 -16.28 -11.41
CA THR A 30 0.84 -17.11 -10.43
C THR A 30 0.41 -16.23 -9.26
N MET A 31 -0.79 -16.46 -8.75
CA MET A 31 -1.33 -15.71 -7.63
C MET A 31 -1.76 -16.64 -6.51
N VAL A 32 -1.33 -16.32 -5.29
CA VAL A 32 -1.65 -17.07 -4.07
C VAL A 32 -2.26 -16.12 -3.06
N ALA A 33 -3.42 -16.46 -2.53
CA ALA A 33 -4.03 -15.73 -1.42
C ALA A 33 -3.60 -16.37 -0.10
N PHE A 34 -2.99 -15.59 0.77
CA PHE A 34 -2.56 -16.02 2.10
C PHE A 34 -3.45 -15.39 3.17
N PRO A 35 -4.26 -16.16 3.91
CA PRO A 35 -5.21 -15.62 4.86
C PRO A 35 -4.51 -15.04 6.07
N THR A 36 -5.00 -13.92 6.58
CA THR A 36 -4.53 -13.30 7.83
C THR A 36 -5.45 -13.58 9.02
N CYS A 37 -6.68 -14.05 8.75
CA CYS A 37 -7.74 -14.19 9.74
C CYS A 37 -8.26 -15.61 9.96
N LEU A 38 -7.70 -16.63 9.31
CA LEU A 38 -8.20 -18.00 9.47
C LEU A 38 -7.64 -18.69 10.72
N PRO A 39 -8.43 -19.57 11.36
CA PRO A 39 -7.93 -20.47 12.41
C PRO A 39 -6.75 -21.31 11.90
N GLY A 40 -5.76 -21.51 12.74
CA GLY A 40 -4.52 -22.22 12.39
C GLY A 40 -3.35 -21.30 12.05
N MET A 41 -3.59 -19.99 11.87
CA MET A 41 -2.52 -18.99 11.94
C MET A 41 -2.03 -18.89 13.38
N THR A 42 -0.76 -18.54 13.57
CA THR A 42 -0.17 -18.45 14.91
C THR A 42 -0.89 -17.42 15.78
N THR A 43 -1.21 -16.27 15.20
CA THR A 43 -2.01 -15.24 15.85
C THR A 43 -2.96 -14.63 14.80
N PRO A 44 -4.14 -15.21 14.59
CA PRO A 44 -5.05 -14.74 13.55
C PRO A 44 -5.62 -13.37 13.90
N ILE A 45 -5.67 -12.48 12.91
CA ILE A 45 -6.36 -11.21 13.02
C ILE A 45 -7.88 -11.48 13.03
N PRO A 46 -8.66 -10.85 13.92
CA PRO A 46 -10.12 -10.96 13.89
C PRO A 46 -10.70 -10.53 12.54
N HIS A 47 -11.70 -11.25 12.07
CA HIS A 47 -12.24 -11.11 10.72
C HIS A 47 -12.70 -9.67 10.41
N GLU A 48 -13.40 -9.02 11.34
CA GLU A 48 -13.89 -7.65 11.17
C GLU A 48 -12.78 -6.58 11.25
N GLU A 49 -11.58 -6.99 11.69
CA GLU A 49 -10.41 -6.11 11.88
C GLU A 49 -9.34 -6.37 10.81
N SER A 50 -9.63 -7.14 9.77
CA SER A 50 -8.64 -7.68 8.82
C SER A 50 -8.51 -6.92 7.50
N ARG A 51 -9.19 -5.79 7.31
CA ARG A 51 -9.06 -4.95 6.10
C ARG A 51 -7.66 -4.36 6.03
N ILE A 52 -6.85 -4.81 5.09
CA ILE A 52 -5.47 -4.35 4.95
C ILE A 52 -5.44 -3.02 4.21
N THR A 53 -4.95 -1.98 4.87
CA THR A 53 -4.95 -0.60 4.36
C THR A 53 -3.56 -0.02 4.15
N ALA A 54 -2.54 -0.60 4.77
CA ALA A 54 -1.15 -0.18 4.62
C ALA A 54 -0.23 -1.39 4.61
N LEU A 55 0.79 -1.35 3.75
CA LEU A 55 1.86 -2.34 3.66
C LEU A 55 3.18 -1.63 3.44
N ASP A 56 4.24 -2.19 4.00
CA ASP A 56 5.62 -1.88 3.65
C ASP A 56 6.50 -3.12 3.85
N ILE A 57 7.72 -3.09 3.33
CA ILE A 57 8.64 -4.21 3.39
C ILE A 57 9.93 -3.83 4.09
N SER A 58 10.36 -4.64 5.04
CA SER A 58 11.61 -4.40 5.75
C SER A 58 12.83 -4.72 4.88
N PRO A 59 14.02 -4.21 5.21
CA PRO A 59 15.27 -4.59 4.55
C PRO A 59 15.55 -6.11 4.60
N GLY A 60 14.99 -6.81 5.57
CA GLY A 60 15.05 -8.26 5.69
C GLY A 60 14.03 -9.03 4.87
N GLY A 61 13.19 -8.35 4.08
CA GLY A 61 12.21 -8.97 3.20
C GLY A 61 10.89 -9.36 3.89
N HIS A 62 10.68 -8.97 5.14
CA HIS A 62 9.42 -9.23 5.84
C HIS A 62 8.40 -8.12 5.52
N VAL A 63 7.17 -8.53 5.28
CA VAL A 63 6.04 -7.63 5.07
C VAL A 63 5.50 -7.16 6.41
N TYR A 64 5.42 -5.86 6.59
CA TYR A 64 4.71 -5.25 7.71
C TYR A 64 3.46 -4.56 7.20
N GLY A 65 2.37 -4.72 7.92
CA GLY A 65 1.10 -4.17 7.48
C GLY A 65 0.24 -3.66 8.61
N GLY A 66 -0.78 -2.94 8.20
CA GLY A 66 -1.79 -2.43 9.09
C GLY A 66 -3.18 -2.56 8.51
N THR A 67 -4.15 -2.68 9.40
CA THR A 67 -5.54 -2.92 9.04
C THR A 67 -6.46 -1.77 9.44
N SER A 68 -7.70 -1.86 9.02
CA SER A 68 -8.81 -1.03 9.50
C SER A 68 -10.00 -1.90 9.92
N GLY A 69 -10.84 -1.34 10.80
CA GLY A 69 -12.00 -2.02 11.34
C GLY A 69 -12.44 -1.42 12.68
N PRO A 70 -13.22 -2.14 13.48
CA PRO A 70 -13.54 -1.74 14.85
C PRO A 70 -12.31 -1.43 15.70
N ARG A 71 -11.21 -2.17 15.45
CA ARG A 71 -9.86 -1.86 15.93
C ARG A 71 -8.87 -2.05 14.79
N ALA A 72 -8.01 -1.08 14.59
CA ALA A 72 -6.88 -1.20 13.68
C ALA A 72 -5.79 -2.07 14.32
N ARG A 73 -5.22 -2.98 13.53
CA ARG A 73 -4.13 -3.85 13.97
C ARG A 73 -2.88 -3.60 13.16
N VAL A 74 -1.76 -3.89 13.77
CA VAL A 74 -0.47 -3.95 13.10
C VAL A 74 -0.05 -5.42 13.07
N PHE A 75 0.51 -5.87 11.95
CA PHE A 75 0.95 -7.24 11.78
C PHE A 75 2.29 -7.32 11.05
N ALA A 76 2.96 -8.44 11.19
CA ALA A 76 4.10 -8.83 10.36
C ALA A 76 3.78 -10.12 9.62
N ALA A 77 4.32 -10.27 8.42
CA ALA A 77 4.24 -11.50 7.66
C ALA A 77 5.59 -11.82 7.02
N ALA A 78 5.91 -13.10 6.97
CA ALA A 78 7.07 -13.60 6.27
C ALA A 78 6.66 -14.79 5.41
N PHE A 79 7.21 -14.85 4.23
CA PHE A 79 6.96 -15.91 3.27
C PHE A 79 8.28 -16.60 2.92
N HIS A 80 8.27 -17.91 2.92
CA HIS A 80 9.42 -18.71 2.51
C HIS A 80 8.94 -19.93 1.74
N ASN A 81 9.37 -20.06 0.49
CA ASN A 81 8.86 -21.06 -0.45
C ASN A 81 7.33 -20.96 -0.58
N LEU A 82 6.61 -22.02 -0.30
CA LEU A 82 5.14 -22.06 -0.36
C LEU A 82 4.49 -21.95 1.03
N THR A 83 5.26 -21.59 2.04
CA THR A 83 4.77 -21.41 3.40
C THR A 83 4.84 -19.94 3.80
N GLY A 84 4.04 -19.57 4.76
CA GLY A 84 4.05 -18.22 5.29
C GLY A 84 3.54 -18.20 6.71
N ILE A 85 3.88 -17.13 7.42
CA ILE A 85 3.39 -16.85 8.75
C ILE A 85 2.88 -15.43 8.80
N VAL A 86 1.78 -15.21 9.49
CA VAL A 86 1.27 -13.88 9.84
C VAL A 86 1.18 -13.79 11.35
N LEU A 87 1.79 -12.74 11.90
CA LEU A 87 1.80 -12.44 13.32
C LEU A 87 1.02 -11.16 13.57
N ASP A 88 -0.04 -11.26 14.36
CA ASP A 88 -0.75 -10.09 14.88
C ASP A 88 0.10 -9.46 16.00
N LEU A 89 0.58 -8.26 15.76
CA LEU A 89 1.39 -7.49 16.73
C LEU A 89 0.52 -6.67 17.69
N GLY A 90 -0.79 -6.67 17.49
CA GLY A 90 -1.77 -6.05 18.38
C GLY A 90 -2.53 -4.87 17.80
N ALA A 91 -3.47 -4.38 18.61
CA ALA A 91 -4.35 -3.25 18.29
C ALA A 91 -4.09 -2.09 19.27
N PRO A 92 -3.10 -1.22 18.98
CA PRO A 92 -2.76 -0.12 19.87
C PRO A 92 -3.81 1.00 19.85
N TYR A 93 -3.97 1.71 20.98
CA TYR A 93 -4.76 2.93 21.17
C TYR A 93 -6.24 2.71 20.95
N HIS A 94 -7.05 2.16 20.72
CA HIS A 94 -8.45 2.20 20.22
C HIS A 94 -8.57 2.83 18.82
N SER A 95 -7.51 2.69 18.02
CA SER A 95 -7.50 3.15 16.64
C SER A 95 -8.42 2.32 15.77
N THR A 96 -8.95 2.94 14.71
CA THR A 96 -9.86 2.29 13.75
C THR A 96 -9.26 2.13 12.36
N SER A 97 -8.14 2.78 12.07
CA SER A 97 -7.44 2.62 10.79
C SER A 97 -5.93 2.77 10.95
N THR A 98 -5.18 1.95 10.23
CA THR A 98 -3.75 2.15 9.96
C THR A 98 -3.64 2.81 8.60
N VAL A 99 -3.00 3.97 8.53
CA VAL A 99 -2.94 4.78 7.30
C VAL A 99 -1.60 4.71 6.60
N ALA A 100 -0.55 4.36 7.33
CA ALA A 100 0.78 4.13 6.78
C ALA A 100 1.57 3.17 7.68
N VAL A 101 2.46 2.42 7.04
CA VAL A 101 3.51 1.64 7.67
C VAL A 101 4.80 2.07 6.99
N CYS A 102 5.85 2.32 7.76
CA CYS A 102 7.13 2.82 7.27
C CYS A 102 8.25 1.95 7.86
N CYS A 103 8.92 1.20 7.02
CA CYS A 103 10.08 0.40 7.37
C CYS A 103 11.36 1.25 7.28
N GLY A 104 11.96 1.56 8.44
CA GLY A 104 13.25 2.23 8.52
C GLY A 104 14.42 1.26 8.44
N THR A 105 15.60 1.69 8.88
CA THR A 105 16.80 0.82 8.90
C THR A 105 16.77 -0.20 10.03
N SER A 106 16.19 0.12 11.19
CA SER A 106 16.24 -0.69 12.40
C SER A 106 14.88 -1.14 12.91
N ARG A 107 13.81 -0.43 12.57
CA ARG A 107 12.45 -0.68 13.05
C ARG A 107 11.38 -0.21 12.09
N VAL A 108 10.17 -0.64 12.35
CA VAL A 108 8.95 -0.22 11.65
C VAL A 108 8.21 0.80 12.49
N ILE A 109 7.67 1.82 11.84
CA ILE A 109 6.72 2.75 12.44
C ILE A 109 5.37 2.61 11.72
N ALA A 110 4.32 2.36 12.47
CA ALA A 110 2.95 2.37 11.93
C ALA A 110 2.19 3.58 12.46
N PHE A 111 1.42 4.21 11.57
CA PHE A 111 0.59 5.39 11.86
C PHE A 111 -0.88 4.98 11.87
N LEU A 112 -1.54 5.28 12.99
CA LEU A 112 -2.92 4.86 13.24
C LEU A 112 -3.79 6.04 13.61
N ASN A 113 -5.02 6.03 13.14
CA ASN A 113 -6.03 7.01 13.49
C ASN A 113 -7.09 6.43 14.43
N GLY A 114 -7.51 7.24 15.35
CA GLY A 114 -8.58 6.94 16.30
C GLY A 114 -9.34 8.21 16.71
N PRO A 115 -10.25 8.10 17.69
CA PRO A 115 -11.07 9.24 18.15
C PRO A 115 -10.26 10.44 18.65
N GLN A 116 -9.02 10.23 19.06
CA GLN A 116 -8.14 11.27 19.60
C GLN A 116 -7.13 11.83 18.58
N GLY A 117 -7.25 11.47 17.30
CA GLY A 117 -6.30 11.86 16.26
C GLY A 117 -5.34 10.76 15.85
N GLY A 118 -4.27 11.14 15.17
CA GLY A 118 -3.26 10.24 14.62
C GLY A 118 -2.09 10.03 15.56
N ARG A 119 -1.71 8.77 15.75
CA ARG A 119 -0.60 8.35 16.61
C ARG A 119 0.33 7.40 15.89
N ALA A 120 1.56 7.30 16.39
CA ALA A 120 2.54 6.35 15.88
C ALA A 120 2.81 5.23 16.90
N VAL A 121 3.17 4.06 16.40
CA VAL A 121 3.74 2.96 17.17
C VAL A 121 5.01 2.46 16.51
N GLY A 122 6.03 2.15 17.30
CA GLY A 122 7.29 1.57 16.87
C GLY A 122 7.34 0.07 17.13
N ILE A 123 7.97 -0.66 16.21
CA ILE A 123 8.13 -2.10 16.30
C ILE A 123 9.58 -2.41 15.89
N PRO A 124 10.42 -2.94 16.77
CA PRO A 124 11.73 -3.45 16.35
C PRO A 124 11.53 -4.58 15.35
N TYR A 125 12.42 -4.74 14.40
CA TYR A 125 12.33 -5.84 13.45
C TYR A 125 12.36 -7.18 14.16
N ILE A 126 11.38 -8.01 13.86
CA ILE A 126 11.29 -9.35 14.40
C ILE A 126 12.35 -10.20 13.72
N LYS A 127 13.18 -10.86 14.52
CA LYS A 127 14.18 -11.81 14.02
C LYS A 127 13.49 -13.14 13.71
N LEU A 128 12.74 -13.17 12.62
CA LEU A 128 12.00 -14.37 12.20
C LEU A 128 12.90 -15.48 11.63
N ALA A 129 14.15 -15.20 11.32
CA ALA A 129 14.97 -16.09 10.48
C ALA A 129 15.60 -17.29 11.17
N GLN A 130 15.75 -17.31 12.48
CA GLN A 130 16.44 -18.42 13.19
C GLN A 130 15.57 -19.23 14.12
N ASP A 131 14.47 -18.70 14.63
CA ASP A 131 13.73 -19.31 15.73
C ASP A 131 12.24 -19.57 15.47
N TRP A 132 11.84 -19.72 14.21
CA TRP A 132 10.46 -19.98 13.80
C TRP A 132 9.73 -21.07 14.59
N ILE A 133 10.46 -22.04 15.10
CA ILE A 133 9.89 -23.20 15.82
C ILE A 133 9.79 -22.94 17.31
N GLN A 134 10.63 -22.08 17.88
CA GLN A 134 10.68 -21.83 19.32
C GLN A 134 9.83 -20.62 19.75
N GLU A 135 9.60 -19.65 18.86
CA GLU A 135 8.85 -18.42 19.17
C GLU A 135 7.33 -18.52 18.95
N TRP A 136 6.81 -19.66 18.60
CA TRP A 136 5.37 -19.89 18.38
C TRP A 136 4.50 -19.72 19.64
N GLY A 137 5.06 -19.40 20.75
CA GLY A 137 4.40 -19.14 22.02
C GLY A 137 4.81 -17.85 22.70
N LEU A 138 5.55 -16.97 22.01
CA LEU A 138 6.01 -15.70 22.60
C LEU A 138 4.88 -14.69 22.67
N ASP A 139 4.83 -14.00 23.80
CA ASP A 139 4.08 -12.77 23.93
C ASP A 139 4.47 -11.82 22.81
N PRO A 140 3.49 -11.15 22.18
CA PRO A 140 3.78 -10.23 21.10
C PRO A 140 4.78 -9.18 21.59
N THR A 141 5.81 -8.91 20.77
CA THR A 141 6.79 -7.86 21.06
C THR A 141 6.04 -6.59 21.42
N PRO A 142 6.26 -6.00 22.60
CA PRO A 142 5.50 -4.85 23.03
C PRO A 142 5.69 -3.69 22.04
N LEU A 143 4.58 -3.18 21.53
CA LEU A 143 4.60 -2.01 20.68
C LEU A 143 5.03 -0.79 21.47
N GLU A 144 6.09 -0.13 21.03
CA GLU A 144 6.48 1.16 21.55
C GLU A 144 5.46 2.22 21.14
N ARG A 145 4.94 2.98 22.08
CA ARG A 145 3.90 3.97 21.85
C ARG A 145 4.49 5.36 21.83
N PHE A 146 4.19 6.13 20.79
CA PHE A 146 4.57 7.52 20.68
C PHE A 146 3.37 8.44 20.90
N ASP A 147 3.64 9.71 21.08
CA ASP A 147 2.64 10.75 21.25
C ASP A 147 1.83 10.99 19.97
N GLU A 148 0.86 11.89 20.03
CA GLU A 148 0.12 12.35 18.86
C GLU A 148 1.09 12.98 17.85
N CYS A 149 0.95 12.61 16.58
CA CYS A 149 1.79 13.15 15.51
C CYS A 149 1.62 14.69 15.37
N VAL A 150 0.37 15.11 15.37
CA VAL A 150 -0.04 16.51 15.52
C VAL A 150 -1.32 16.51 16.36
N ARG A 151 -1.36 17.33 17.38
CA ARG A 151 -2.41 17.33 18.38
C ARG A 151 -3.81 17.48 17.75
N GLY A 152 -4.66 16.48 17.99
CA GLY A 152 -6.05 16.46 17.55
C GLY A 152 -6.24 16.30 16.02
N GLU A 153 -5.19 16.00 15.26
CA GLU A 153 -5.28 15.79 13.81
C GLU A 153 -5.10 14.33 13.43
N ALA A 154 -5.87 13.88 12.47
CA ALA A 154 -5.69 12.57 11.87
C ALA A 154 -4.50 12.59 10.89
N VAL A 155 -3.68 11.56 10.93
CA VAL A 155 -2.64 11.34 9.91
C VAL A 155 -3.31 10.88 8.62
N VAL A 156 -2.92 11.45 7.49
CA VAL A 156 -3.40 11.05 6.18
C VAL A 156 -2.48 10.02 5.55
N HIS A 157 -1.18 10.27 5.58
CA HIS A 157 -0.16 9.34 5.07
C HIS A 157 1.22 9.68 5.63
N ALA A 158 2.16 8.74 5.53
CA ALA A 158 3.56 8.94 5.85
C ALA A 158 4.45 8.08 4.95
N VAL A 159 5.68 8.54 4.72
CA VAL A 159 6.71 7.83 3.96
C VAL A 159 8.05 7.91 4.68
N CYS A 160 8.80 6.81 4.64
CA CYS A 160 10.16 6.77 5.15
C CYS A 160 11.13 7.29 4.09
N THR A 161 11.95 8.28 4.43
CA THR A 161 12.96 8.83 3.51
C THR A 161 14.21 7.95 3.47
N ALA A 162 14.93 7.94 2.36
CA ALA A 162 16.25 7.34 2.33
C ALA A 162 17.27 8.30 3.01
N PRO A 163 18.16 7.79 3.85
CA PRO A 163 18.54 6.40 4.12
C PRO A 163 17.66 5.62 5.10
N GLY A 164 16.45 6.08 5.45
CA GLY A 164 15.53 5.28 6.26
C GLY A 164 15.44 5.66 7.74
N ASP A 165 15.95 6.82 8.13
CA ASP A 165 15.99 7.25 9.53
C ASP A 165 15.00 8.37 9.86
N THR A 166 14.40 8.95 8.84
CA THR A 166 13.41 10.02 8.98
C THR A 166 12.14 9.66 8.24
N ILE A 167 11.00 9.87 8.87
CA ILE A 167 9.69 9.79 8.26
C ILE A 167 9.17 11.19 8.01
N VAL A 168 8.58 11.41 6.84
CA VAL A 168 7.78 12.58 6.53
C VAL A 168 6.33 12.13 6.50
N GLY A 169 5.51 12.76 7.32
CA GLY A 169 4.09 12.47 7.39
C GLY A 169 3.24 13.72 7.20
N VAL A 170 2.00 13.52 6.80
CA VAL A 170 1.03 14.60 6.64
C VAL A 170 -0.25 14.26 7.41
N THR A 171 -0.76 15.24 8.12
CA THR A 171 -2.09 15.23 8.71
C THR A 171 -3.07 15.96 7.78
N THR A 172 -4.27 16.20 8.24
CA THR A 172 -5.25 16.98 7.47
C THR A 172 -4.80 18.41 7.17
N ARG A 173 -3.90 19.00 8.00
CA ARG A 173 -3.49 20.41 7.89
C ARG A 173 -2.00 20.66 8.04
N HIS A 174 -1.23 19.70 8.56
CA HIS A 174 0.19 19.90 8.83
C HIS A 174 1.06 18.80 8.25
N LEU A 175 2.26 19.20 7.86
CA LEU A 175 3.38 18.32 7.60
C LEU A 175 4.16 18.15 8.89
N PHE A 176 4.56 16.91 9.19
CA PHE A 176 5.45 16.60 10.30
C PHE A 176 6.61 15.72 9.84
N THR A 177 7.67 15.72 10.61
CA THR A 177 8.79 14.79 10.49
C THR A 177 8.91 13.97 11.77
N MET A 178 9.39 12.74 11.66
CA MET A 178 9.68 11.87 12.79
C MET A 178 11.05 11.22 12.60
N GLU A 179 11.93 11.42 13.59
CA GLU A 179 13.18 10.69 13.69
C GLU A 179 12.89 9.29 14.25
N ILE A 180 13.17 8.24 13.48
CA ILE A 180 12.73 6.88 13.80
C ILE A 180 13.34 6.38 15.12
N GLU A 181 14.63 6.56 15.31
CA GLU A 181 15.34 6.05 16.51
C GLU A 181 14.97 6.83 17.78
N ALA A 182 14.89 8.14 17.66
CA ALA A 182 14.59 9.00 18.80
C ALA A 182 13.08 9.06 19.12
N GLY A 183 12.22 8.61 18.21
CA GLY A 183 10.77 8.77 18.31
C GLY A 183 10.30 10.24 18.33
N LYS A 184 11.20 11.17 17.96
CA LYS A 184 10.93 12.60 18.05
C LYS A 184 10.13 13.08 16.85
N ILE A 185 8.97 13.63 17.13
CA ILE A 185 8.08 14.21 16.14
C ILE A 185 8.16 15.73 16.18
N ALA A 186 8.24 16.37 15.00
CA ALA A 186 8.27 17.81 14.85
C ALA A 186 7.34 18.27 13.71
N VAL A 187 6.54 19.30 13.95
CA VAL A 187 5.74 19.93 12.90
C VAL A 187 6.66 20.75 12.01
N ALA A 188 6.65 20.46 10.71
CA ALA A 188 7.50 21.12 9.73
C ALA A 188 6.80 22.33 9.05
N GLY A 189 5.47 22.35 9.01
CA GLY A 189 4.70 23.46 8.47
C GLY A 189 3.26 23.08 8.13
N GLU A 190 2.52 24.07 7.63
CA GLU A 190 1.14 23.88 7.24
C GLU A 190 1.04 23.45 5.76
N VAL A 191 0.43 22.30 5.53
CA VAL A 191 0.03 21.79 4.22
C VAL A 191 -1.28 21.04 4.36
N ARG A 192 -2.06 20.99 3.30
CA ARG A 192 -3.26 20.15 3.29
C ARG A 192 -2.89 18.72 2.94
N GLY A 193 -3.25 17.76 3.79
CA GLY A 193 -3.10 16.34 3.51
C GLY A 193 -4.28 15.84 2.67
N ASN A 194 -3.98 15.28 1.51
CA ASN A 194 -4.97 14.64 0.65
C ASN A 194 -4.32 13.55 -0.21
N GLY A 195 -4.54 12.30 0.14
CA GLY A 195 -3.94 11.16 -0.56
C GLY A 195 -2.56 10.78 -0.04
N GLN A 196 -1.91 9.89 -0.76
CA GLN A 196 -0.59 9.39 -0.41
C GLN A 196 0.49 10.43 -0.71
N LEU A 197 1.55 10.40 0.09
CA LEU A 197 2.79 11.10 -0.20
C LEU A 197 3.62 10.32 -1.22
N ALA A 198 4.28 11.03 -2.10
CA ALA A 198 5.23 10.50 -3.06
C ALA A 198 6.67 10.81 -2.61
N LEU A 199 7.48 9.78 -2.40
CA LEU A 199 8.90 9.93 -2.08
C LEU A 199 9.73 9.89 -3.37
N ALA A 200 10.19 11.05 -3.84
CA ALA A 200 11.17 11.16 -4.94
C ALA A 200 12.62 11.08 -4.41
N ARG A 201 13.60 11.38 -5.26
CA ARG A 201 15.03 11.29 -4.89
C ARG A 201 15.42 12.28 -3.80
N ALA A 202 15.00 13.54 -3.91
CA ALA A 202 15.42 14.62 -3.03
C ALA A 202 14.26 15.27 -2.27
N GLY A 203 13.02 14.94 -2.57
CA GLY A 203 11.87 15.56 -1.95
C GLY A 203 10.68 14.62 -1.76
N VAL A 204 9.79 15.06 -0.89
CA VAL A 204 8.49 14.44 -0.68
C VAL A 204 7.43 15.33 -1.29
N PHE A 205 6.54 14.75 -2.07
CA PHE A 205 5.44 15.45 -2.72
C PHE A 205 4.12 15.01 -2.12
N GLY A 206 3.21 15.94 -2.01
CA GLY A 206 1.83 15.67 -1.64
C GLY A 206 0.90 16.59 -2.43
N ARG A 207 -0.38 16.24 -2.43
CA ARG A 207 -1.38 17.00 -3.16
C ARG A 207 -1.64 18.34 -2.49
N ASP A 208 -1.58 19.41 -3.28
CA ASP A 208 -2.01 20.75 -2.92
C ASP A 208 -3.46 21.02 -3.39
N GLU A 209 -3.92 22.21 -3.32
CA GLU A 209 -5.24 22.59 -3.83
C GLU A 209 -5.31 22.45 -5.36
N GLY A 210 -6.45 21.97 -5.83
CA GLY A 210 -6.65 21.71 -7.25
C GLY A 210 -5.80 20.54 -7.78
N ALA A 211 -5.36 20.67 -9.01
CA ALA A 211 -4.51 19.69 -9.70
C ALA A 211 -3.02 20.03 -9.55
N ARG A 212 -2.55 20.23 -8.34
CA ARG A 212 -1.16 20.62 -8.06
C ARG A 212 -0.59 19.82 -6.91
N LEU A 213 0.76 19.74 -6.88
CA LEU A 213 1.54 19.12 -5.81
C LEU A 213 2.36 20.21 -5.09
N TRP A 214 2.45 20.08 -3.77
CA TRP A 214 3.49 20.74 -2.99
C TRP A 214 4.72 19.83 -2.91
N ARG A 215 5.90 20.41 -2.66
CA ARG A 215 7.15 19.71 -2.45
C ARG A 215 7.75 20.09 -1.10
N PHE A 216 8.16 19.10 -0.35
CA PHE A 216 8.95 19.26 0.86
C PHE A 216 10.38 18.78 0.59
N ASP A 217 11.34 19.65 0.81
CA ASP A 217 12.76 19.34 0.72
C ASP A 217 13.24 18.85 2.09
N VAL A 218 13.61 17.57 2.16
CA VAL A 218 13.95 16.93 3.44
C VAL A 218 15.24 17.52 4.03
N ALA A 219 16.20 17.91 3.21
CA ALA A 219 17.49 18.41 3.67
C ALA A 219 17.40 19.83 4.25
N SER A 220 16.62 20.70 3.61
CA SER A 220 16.47 22.10 4.05
C SER A 220 15.25 22.34 4.96
N GLY A 221 14.32 21.38 5.03
CA GLY A 221 13.04 21.55 5.75
C GLY A 221 12.09 22.55 5.07
N GLN A 222 12.32 22.91 3.82
CA GLN A 222 11.50 23.91 3.12
C GLN A 222 10.31 23.28 2.41
N ILE A 223 9.16 23.94 2.52
CA ILE A 223 7.94 23.59 1.79
C ILE A 223 7.75 24.57 0.63
N ARG A 224 7.62 24.05 -0.58
CA ARG A 224 7.23 24.80 -1.78
C ARG A 224 5.82 24.43 -2.17
N ARG A 225 4.89 25.38 -2.09
CA ARG A 225 3.51 25.24 -2.56
C ARG A 225 3.44 25.29 -4.09
N ASN A 226 2.44 24.64 -4.66
CA ASN A 226 2.19 24.64 -6.11
C ASN A 226 3.46 24.32 -6.91
N ALA A 227 4.27 23.38 -6.44
CA ALA A 227 5.57 23.11 -7.01
C ALA A 227 5.47 22.48 -8.41
N ILE A 228 4.45 21.64 -8.62
CA ILE A 228 4.26 20.89 -9.86
C ILE A 228 2.76 20.80 -10.16
N GLU A 229 2.41 20.93 -11.43
CA GLU A 229 1.05 20.73 -11.93
C GLU A 229 0.85 19.25 -12.34
N LEU A 230 -0.27 18.68 -11.92
CA LEU A 230 -0.66 17.35 -12.35
C LEU A 230 -1.04 17.36 -13.84
N PRO A 231 -0.86 16.25 -14.57
CA PRO A 231 -1.30 16.14 -15.94
C PRO A 231 -2.79 16.44 -16.11
N ALA A 232 -3.19 16.82 -17.34
CA ALA A 232 -4.60 16.95 -17.66
C ALA A 232 -5.32 15.61 -17.40
N GLY A 233 -6.41 15.65 -16.65
CA GLY A 233 -7.16 14.47 -16.22
C GLY A 233 -8.11 14.78 -15.08
N GLU A 234 -8.79 13.77 -14.58
CA GLU A 234 -9.66 13.85 -13.40
C GLU A 234 -8.89 13.39 -12.17
N TRP A 235 -8.82 14.26 -11.16
CA TRP A 235 -8.07 14.02 -9.92
C TRP A 235 -8.94 14.35 -8.70
N ASN A 236 -10.12 13.72 -8.59
CA ASN A 236 -11.05 13.94 -7.49
C ASN A 236 -10.72 13.04 -6.29
N GLU A 237 -10.27 11.81 -6.58
CA GLU A 237 -9.91 10.82 -5.58
C GLU A 237 -8.51 11.05 -4.98
N PRO A 238 -8.21 10.51 -3.80
CA PRO A 238 -6.88 10.54 -3.23
C PRO A 238 -5.85 9.89 -4.14
N ILE A 239 -4.79 10.64 -4.47
CA ILE A 239 -3.72 10.15 -5.36
C ILE A 239 -3.00 8.98 -4.70
N ARG A 240 -2.71 7.95 -5.48
CA ARG A 240 -1.90 6.80 -5.11
C ARG A 240 -0.59 6.80 -5.89
N TRP A 241 0.46 6.32 -5.22
CA TRP A 241 1.79 6.29 -5.82
C TRP A 241 2.41 4.90 -5.71
N ALA A 242 3.14 4.52 -6.76
CA ALA A 242 4.14 3.46 -6.70
C ALA A 242 5.52 4.08 -6.97
N ARG A 243 6.56 3.51 -6.37
CA ARG A 243 7.94 3.97 -6.54
C ARG A 243 8.78 2.83 -7.08
N ASP A 244 9.59 3.13 -8.08
CA ASP A 244 10.69 2.27 -8.47
C ASP A 244 11.86 2.50 -7.50
N PRO A 245 12.24 1.51 -6.71
CA PRO A 245 13.31 1.67 -5.71
C PRO A 245 14.69 1.93 -6.33
N GLU A 246 14.95 1.47 -7.55
CA GLU A 246 16.24 1.61 -8.22
C GLU A 246 16.38 2.99 -8.88
N SER A 247 15.42 3.38 -9.71
CA SER A 247 15.49 4.65 -10.44
C SER A 247 14.97 5.85 -9.64
N GLY A 248 14.12 5.60 -8.63
CA GLY A 248 13.40 6.64 -7.90
C GLY A 248 12.23 7.25 -8.67
N LEU A 249 11.90 6.72 -9.86
CA LEU A 249 10.71 7.11 -10.61
C LEU A 249 9.44 6.80 -9.81
N LEU A 250 8.48 7.67 -9.94
CA LEU A 250 7.17 7.52 -9.32
C LEU A 250 6.11 7.25 -10.39
N PHE A 251 5.12 6.47 -10.04
CA PHE A 251 4.01 6.15 -10.91
C PHE A 251 2.69 6.44 -10.21
N THR A 252 1.75 6.99 -10.96
CA THR A 252 0.42 7.32 -10.48
C THR A 252 -0.61 7.17 -11.59
N ALA A 253 -1.89 7.30 -11.24
CA ALA A 253 -2.99 7.29 -12.18
C ALA A 253 -4.03 8.36 -11.83
N ASP A 254 -4.71 8.89 -12.85
CA ASP A 254 -5.92 9.68 -12.66
C ASP A 254 -7.15 8.81 -12.37
N ASP A 255 -8.30 9.42 -12.06
CA ASP A 255 -9.54 8.72 -11.73
C ASP A 255 -10.09 7.91 -12.91
N ALA A 256 -9.72 8.29 -14.13
CA ALA A 256 -10.09 7.58 -15.35
C ALA A 256 -9.18 6.39 -15.69
N GLY A 257 -8.12 6.16 -14.89
CA GLY A 257 -7.16 5.07 -15.05
C GLY A 257 -6.02 5.37 -16.05
N SER A 258 -5.81 6.63 -16.43
CA SER A 258 -4.65 7.03 -17.23
C SER A 258 -3.41 7.00 -16.33
N LEU A 259 -2.38 6.29 -16.76
CA LEU A 259 -1.14 6.10 -16.00
C LEU A 259 -0.09 7.13 -16.37
N PHE A 260 0.65 7.58 -15.39
CA PHE A 260 1.74 8.55 -15.54
C PHE A 260 2.98 8.10 -14.78
N ALA A 261 4.14 8.32 -15.38
CA ALA A 261 5.42 8.30 -14.69
C ALA A 261 5.79 9.74 -14.31
N PHE A 262 6.35 9.92 -13.14
CA PHE A 262 6.81 11.21 -12.63
C PHE A 262 8.28 11.12 -12.24
N ASP A 263 9.06 12.02 -12.79
CA ASP A 263 10.46 12.25 -12.46
C ASP A 263 10.61 13.67 -11.92
N GLU A 264 11.40 13.83 -10.84
CA GLU A 264 11.53 15.12 -10.14
C GLU A 264 12.14 16.21 -11.04
N ASP A 265 13.01 15.83 -11.98
CA ASP A 265 13.70 16.76 -12.87
C ASP A 265 12.93 17.00 -14.18
N ASN A 266 12.23 15.96 -14.67
CA ASN A 266 11.61 15.97 -16.00
C ASN A 266 10.07 16.13 -15.96
N GLY A 267 9.48 16.06 -14.77
CA GLY A 267 8.02 16.16 -14.61
C GLY A 267 7.28 14.88 -15.00
N PHE A 268 6.02 15.05 -15.43
CA PHE A 268 5.16 13.94 -15.78
C PHE A 268 5.32 13.50 -17.24
N ARG A 269 5.30 12.17 -17.44
CA ARG A 269 5.23 11.53 -18.73
C ARG A 269 4.01 10.58 -18.75
N ALA A 270 3.14 10.75 -19.73
CA ALA A 270 2.01 9.85 -19.93
C ALA A 270 2.51 8.44 -20.32
N LEU A 271 1.85 7.45 -19.77
CA LEU A 271 1.96 6.05 -20.11
C LEU A 271 0.66 5.62 -20.83
N GLY A 272 0.22 4.41 -20.65
CA GLY A 272 -1.06 3.93 -21.16
C GLY A 272 -2.23 4.19 -20.21
N LYS A 273 -3.30 3.46 -20.44
CA LYS A 273 -4.51 3.50 -19.62
C LYS A 273 -4.93 2.10 -19.22
N THR A 274 -5.38 1.94 -17.98
CA THR A 274 -5.94 0.68 -17.48
C THR A 274 -7.27 0.38 -18.18
N ASN A 275 -7.61 -0.89 -18.30
CA ASN A 275 -8.87 -1.32 -18.89
C ASN A 275 -10.10 -1.01 -18.04
N LEU A 276 -9.92 -0.87 -16.75
CA LEU A 276 -10.93 -0.47 -15.77
C LEU A 276 -10.42 0.70 -14.95
N ALA A 277 -11.33 1.48 -14.41
CA ALA A 277 -11.05 2.61 -13.54
C ALA A 277 -11.85 2.48 -12.22
N PRO A 278 -11.32 3.09 -11.16
CA PRO A 278 -10.01 3.72 -11.02
C PRO A 278 -8.88 2.69 -10.94
N ALA A 279 -7.62 3.13 -11.09
CA ALA A 279 -6.47 2.32 -10.70
C ALA A 279 -6.40 2.22 -9.18
N GLY A 280 -6.16 1.00 -8.69
CA GLY A 280 -5.94 0.69 -7.28
C GLY A 280 -4.47 0.82 -6.86
N PRO A 281 -4.04 0.13 -5.79
CA PRO A 281 -2.64 0.10 -5.39
C PRO A 281 -1.77 -0.56 -6.45
N MET A 282 -0.53 -0.06 -6.55
CA MET A 282 0.45 -0.42 -7.56
C MET A 282 1.82 -0.63 -6.91
N ALA A 283 2.65 -1.46 -7.54
CA ALA A 283 4.05 -1.66 -7.17
C ALA A 283 4.90 -1.97 -8.41
N VAL A 284 6.19 -1.65 -8.34
CA VAL A 284 7.14 -1.84 -9.44
C VAL A 284 7.94 -3.09 -9.19
N ALA A 285 7.93 -4.03 -10.14
CA ALA A 285 8.75 -5.24 -10.07
C ALA A 285 10.23 -4.93 -10.37
N PRO A 286 11.17 -5.80 -9.98
CA PRO A 286 12.61 -5.59 -10.21
C PRO A 286 13.01 -5.45 -11.68
N ASP A 287 12.20 -5.93 -12.61
CA ASP A 287 12.42 -5.75 -14.06
C ASP A 287 11.89 -4.39 -14.59
N GLY A 288 11.42 -3.52 -13.72
CA GLY A 288 10.94 -2.18 -14.03
C GLY A 288 9.50 -2.12 -14.54
N ARG A 289 8.77 -3.25 -14.59
CA ARG A 289 7.33 -3.25 -14.91
C ARG A 289 6.50 -2.80 -13.71
N LEU A 290 5.47 -1.99 -13.99
CA LEU A 290 4.48 -1.59 -12.99
C LEU A 290 3.32 -2.58 -13.00
N PHE A 291 3.01 -3.13 -11.86
CA PHE A 291 1.84 -3.97 -11.63
C PHE A 291 0.86 -3.27 -10.69
N GLY A 292 -0.42 -3.47 -10.91
CA GLY A 292 -1.43 -2.89 -10.05
C GLY A 292 -2.79 -3.53 -10.24
N SER A 293 -3.73 -3.13 -9.39
CA SER A 293 -5.13 -3.48 -9.53
C SER A 293 -5.92 -2.33 -10.17
N CYS A 294 -7.08 -2.64 -10.74
CA CYS A 294 -8.00 -1.64 -11.28
C CYS A 294 -9.45 -2.11 -11.20
N GLY A 295 -10.38 -1.15 -11.25
CA GLY A 295 -11.81 -1.40 -11.13
C GLY A 295 -12.35 -1.26 -9.71
N THR A 296 -13.68 -1.23 -9.57
CA THR A 296 -14.40 -0.95 -8.32
C THR A 296 -15.03 -2.18 -7.66
N GLY A 297 -14.83 -3.35 -8.19
CA GLY A 297 -15.45 -4.56 -7.66
C GLY A 297 -14.42 -5.67 -7.51
N ILE A 298 -14.64 -6.80 -8.17
CA ILE A 298 -13.63 -7.84 -8.24
C ILE A 298 -12.39 -7.25 -8.90
N ALA A 299 -11.26 -7.28 -8.20
CA ALA A 299 -10.04 -6.64 -8.66
C ALA A 299 -9.52 -7.30 -9.94
N ASN A 300 -9.29 -6.46 -10.95
CA ASN A 300 -8.53 -6.85 -12.13
C ASN A 300 -7.10 -6.40 -11.94
N LEU A 301 -6.16 -7.21 -12.40
CA LEU A 301 -4.75 -6.86 -12.42
C LEU A 301 -4.35 -6.32 -13.78
N PHE A 302 -3.44 -5.38 -13.77
CA PHE A 302 -2.79 -4.89 -14.99
C PHE A 302 -1.27 -4.91 -14.84
N CYS A 303 -0.60 -4.92 -15.99
CA CYS A 303 0.85 -4.74 -16.10
C CYS A 303 1.11 -3.59 -17.06
N CYS A 304 1.93 -2.64 -16.69
CA CYS A 304 2.43 -1.59 -17.58
C CYS A 304 3.93 -1.76 -17.79
N ASP A 305 4.35 -1.84 -19.03
CA ASP A 305 5.75 -1.66 -19.40
C ASP A 305 6.09 -0.17 -19.26
N THR A 306 6.85 0.17 -18.27
CA THR A 306 7.15 1.58 -17.94
C THR A 306 8.02 2.29 -18.97
N ARG A 307 8.71 1.55 -19.85
CA ARG A 307 9.54 2.12 -20.91
C ARG A 307 8.71 2.48 -22.14
N SER A 308 7.92 1.54 -22.62
CA SER A 308 7.07 1.74 -23.81
C SER A 308 5.73 2.41 -23.49
N GLY A 309 5.28 2.36 -22.24
CA GLY A 309 3.96 2.82 -21.82
C GLY A 309 2.84 1.83 -22.16
N GLY A 310 3.16 0.65 -22.66
CA GLY A 310 2.18 -0.37 -23.03
C GLY A 310 1.51 -0.97 -21.79
N VAL A 311 0.16 -0.93 -21.74
CA VAL A 311 -0.63 -1.51 -20.65
C VAL A 311 -1.35 -2.76 -21.14
N ARG A 312 -1.25 -3.82 -20.35
CA ARG A 312 -1.94 -5.09 -20.59
C ARG A 312 -2.86 -5.41 -19.40
N ASN A 313 -4.08 -5.80 -19.69
CA ASN A 313 -4.95 -6.42 -18.71
C ASN A 313 -4.47 -7.85 -18.44
N LEU A 314 -4.25 -8.17 -17.18
CA LEU A 314 -3.87 -9.52 -16.75
C LEU A 314 -5.09 -10.36 -16.33
N GLY A 315 -6.26 -9.73 -16.18
CA GLY A 315 -7.49 -10.40 -15.81
C GLY A 315 -7.83 -10.31 -14.32
N VAL A 316 -8.78 -11.11 -13.88
CA VAL A 316 -9.29 -11.13 -12.51
C VAL A 316 -8.27 -11.72 -11.57
N ALA A 317 -8.07 -11.04 -10.43
CA ALA A 317 -7.27 -11.56 -9.33
C ALA A 317 -7.95 -12.78 -8.72
N ALA A 318 -7.44 -13.98 -9.02
CA ALA A 318 -7.96 -15.24 -8.51
C ALA A 318 -6.83 -16.14 -8.01
N ALA A 319 -6.99 -16.65 -6.79
CA ALA A 319 -6.01 -17.58 -6.22
C ALA A 319 -6.12 -18.97 -6.86
N VAL A 320 -4.97 -19.59 -7.12
CA VAL A 320 -4.90 -20.98 -7.56
C VAL A 320 -5.14 -21.98 -6.42
N LEU A 321 -4.94 -21.53 -5.19
CA LEU A 321 -5.21 -22.30 -3.97
C LEU A 321 -6.51 -21.80 -3.32
N GLN A 322 -7.08 -22.60 -2.41
CA GLN A 322 -8.28 -22.26 -1.62
C GLN A 322 -9.56 -22.03 -2.42
N HIS A 323 -10.02 -23.02 -3.17
CA HIS A 323 -11.35 -23.06 -3.78
C HIS A 323 -11.66 -21.88 -4.73
N ARG A 324 -10.66 -21.37 -5.47
CA ARG A 324 -10.82 -20.31 -6.46
C ARG A 324 -11.37 -19.00 -5.86
N ARG A 325 -10.74 -18.55 -4.78
CA ARG A 325 -11.06 -17.24 -4.21
C ARG A 325 -10.69 -16.12 -5.20
N TYR A 326 -11.53 -15.11 -5.23
CA TYR A 326 -11.31 -13.88 -5.99
C TYR A 326 -10.86 -12.78 -5.04
N GLY A 327 -9.88 -11.96 -5.43
CA GLY A 327 -9.54 -10.71 -4.78
C GLY A 327 -10.63 -9.69 -5.06
N TYR A 328 -11.22 -9.13 -4.00
CA TYR A 328 -12.35 -8.21 -4.16
C TYR A 328 -11.88 -6.77 -4.25
N GLN A 329 -11.13 -6.30 -3.29
CA GLN A 329 -10.55 -4.96 -3.27
C GLN A 329 -9.15 -5.00 -2.66
N PHE A 330 -8.24 -4.20 -3.19
CA PHE A 330 -6.92 -4.05 -2.62
C PHE A 330 -6.72 -2.64 -2.04
N GLY A 331 -6.15 -2.56 -0.84
CA GLY A 331 -5.87 -1.32 -0.13
C GLY A 331 -4.45 -0.83 -0.29
N ALA A 332 -3.49 -1.77 -0.41
CA ALA A 332 -2.07 -1.49 -0.50
C ALA A 332 -1.37 -2.50 -1.40
N ALA A 333 -0.20 -2.14 -1.91
CA ALA A 333 0.69 -3.03 -2.65
C ALA A 333 2.16 -2.68 -2.38
N VAL A 334 3.00 -3.70 -2.29
CA VAL A 334 4.46 -3.57 -2.16
C VAL A 334 5.15 -4.66 -2.99
N THR A 335 6.43 -4.46 -3.31
CA THR A 335 7.24 -5.45 -4.00
C THR A 335 8.07 -6.21 -2.99
N GLY A 336 7.95 -7.52 -2.99
CA GLY A 336 8.71 -8.40 -2.14
C GLY A 336 10.13 -8.65 -2.62
N PRO A 337 10.95 -9.31 -1.78
CA PRO A 337 12.40 -9.46 -2.02
C PRO A 337 12.72 -10.36 -3.22
N GLU A 338 11.82 -11.27 -3.59
CA GLU A 338 11.99 -12.17 -4.74
C GLU A 338 11.34 -11.60 -6.02
N GLY A 339 10.83 -10.36 -5.96
CA GLY A 339 10.16 -9.70 -7.07
C GLY A 339 8.66 -10.00 -7.18
N GLU A 340 8.10 -10.69 -6.22
CA GLU A 340 6.65 -10.85 -6.08
C GLU A 340 6.00 -9.51 -5.72
N ILE A 341 4.77 -9.32 -6.15
CA ILE A 341 3.94 -8.19 -5.73
C ILE A 341 2.98 -8.68 -4.65
N VAL A 342 3.05 -8.07 -3.49
CA VAL A 342 2.17 -8.36 -2.37
C VAL A 342 1.06 -7.32 -2.32
N PHE A 343 -0.18 -7.75 -2.53
CA PHE A 343 -1.37 -6.92 -2.37
C PHE A 343 -2.05 -7.22 -1.05
N GLY A 344 -2.49 -6.19 -0.34
CA GLY A 344 -3.32 -6.31 0.85
C GLY A 344 -4.81 -6.18 0.50
N GLU A 345 -5.59 -7.21 0.77
CA GLU A 345 -7.03 -7.19 0.53
C GLU A 345 -7.75 -6.30 1.55
N ASN A 346 -8.52 -5.35 1.06
CA ASN A 346 -9.23 -4.37 1.88
C ASN A 346 -10.71 -4.72 2.02
N ASP A 347 -11.00 -5.96 2.34
CA ASP A 347 -12.32 -6.43 2.74
C ASP A 347 -12.27 -7.14 4.11
N ASN A 348 -13.41 -7.56 4.64
CA ASN A 348 -13.48 -8.23 5.94
C ASN A 348 -12.87 -9.64 5.96
N SER A 349 -12.34 -10.12 4.87
CA SER A 349 -11.69 -11.43 4.78
C SER A 349 -10.18 -11.35 4.68
N GLY A 350 -9.61 -10.17 4.80
CA GLY A 350 -8.22 -9.78 4.67
C GLY A 350 -7.21 -10.86 4.32
N HIS A 351 -6.73 -10.86 3.08
CA HIS A 351 -5.67 -11.75 2.64
C HIS A 351 -4.49 -10.93 2.15
N LEU A 352 -3.31 -11.48 2.32
CA LEU A 352 -2.15 -11.07 1.55
C LEU A 352 -2.14 -11.88 0.26
N TRP A 353 -2.22 -11.18 -0.86
CA TRP A 353 -2.21 -11.76 -2.18
C TRP A 353 -0.82 -11.63 -2.78
N LEU A 354 -0.11 -12.76 -2.92
CA LEU A 354 1.21 -12.79 -3.51
C LEU A 354 1.05 -13.09 -5.00
N TYR A 355 1.44 -12.14 -5.82
CA TYR A 355 1.48 -12.29 -7.26
C TYR A 355 2.93 -12.45 -7.72
N PHE A 356 3.24 -13.57 -8.34
CA PHE A 356 4.54 -13.90 -8.89
C PHE A 356 4.51 -13.67 -10.41
N PRO A 357 4.99 -12.49 -10.89
CA PRO A 357 5.06 -12.22 -12.31
C PRO A 357 6.09 -13.13 -12.97
N ARG A 358 5.87 -13.47 -14.26
CA ARG A 358 6.94 -14.04 -15.06
C ARG A 358 7.97 -12.96 -15.34
N ILE A 359 9.07 -12.99 -14.63
CA ILE A 359 10.19 -12.09 -14.88
C ILE A 359 10.81 -12.54 -16.20
N ALA A 360 10.78 -11.69 -17.22
CA ALA A 360 11.54 -11.91 -18.42
C ALA A 360 13.05 -11.92 -18.04
N ALA A 361 13.73 -13.00 -18.34
CA ALA A 361 15.18 -13.03 -18.16
C ALA A 361 15.75 -11.80 -18.90
N GLN A 362 16.26 -10.83 -18.15
CA GLN A 362 16.96 -9.72 -18.77
C GLN A 362 18.17 -10.32 -19.46
N ALA A 363 18.21 -10.25 -20.78
CA ALA A 363 19.45 -10.44 -21.49
C ALA A 363 20.40 -9.33 -20.95
N ARG A 364 21.31 -9.74 -20.07
CA ARG A 364 22.38 -8.85 -19.63
C ARG A 364 23.17 -8.49 -20.90
N ALA A 365 22.98 -7.25 -21.35
CA ALA A 365 23.75 -6.67 -22.43
C ALA A 365 25.17 -6.35 -21.93
#